data_8177b1d4bc0e581d22f0d6c2cbbecd72
#
_entry.id   8177b1d4bc0e581d22f0d6c2cbbecd72
#
_cell.length_a   1.000
_cell.length_b   1.000
_cell.length_c   1.000
_cell.angle_alpha   90.00
_cell.angle_beta   90.00
_cell.angle_gamma   90.00
#
_symmetry.space_group_name_H-M   'P 1'
#
loop_
_entity.id
_entity.type
_entity.pdbx_description
1 polymer ?
#
loop_
_entity_poly.entity_id
_entity_poly.type
_entity_poly.pdbx_seq_one_letter_code
_entity_poly.pdbx_strand_id
1 'polypeptide(L)' 'MSGAWRPQLSALDARVLRATDARYERSPEKVGELAGCAADVALSTLRRLRIACLVEDDGERPQRWLRTHRGDVALELQP' A
#
# COMPACT_ATOMS: atom_id res chain seq x y z
N MET A 1 -28.95 -0.60 3.26
CA MET A 1 -27.80 -1.29 3.66
C MET A 1 -26.59 -0.83 2.90
N SER A 2 -25.54 -0.68 3.54
CA SER A 2 -24.46 -0.08 2.86
C SER A 2 -23.81 -0.99 1.85
N GLY A 3 -23.54 -2.14 2.07
CA GLY A 3 -22.89 -3.01 1.12
C GLY A 3 -21.63 -2.44 0.48
N ALA A 4 -21.38 -1.18 0.62
CA ALA A 4 -20.22 -0.56 0.01
C ALA A 4 -18.96 -0.96 0.78
N TRP A 5 -17.97 -1.44 0.03
CA TRP A 5 -16.68 -1.77 0.62
C TRP A 5 -15.94 -0.49 1.01
N ARG A 6 -15.54 -0.41 2.27
CA ARG A 6 -14.80 0.74 2.78
C ARG A 6 -13.66 0.26 3.65
N PRO A 7 -12.43 0.29 3.15
CA PRO A 7 -11.29 -0.13 3.96
C PRO A 7 -11.02 0.89 5.06
N GLN A 8 -10.66 0.36 6.22
CA GLN A 8 -10.27 1.19 7.36
C GLN A 8 -8.77 1.44 7.26
N LEU A 9 -8.41 2.58 6.69
CA LEU A 9 -7.01 2.96 6.53
C LEU A 9 -6.63 4.02 7.55
N SER A 10 -5.54 3.77 8.28
CA SER A 10 -4.95 4.79 9.13
C SER A 10 -4.26 5.84 8.25
N ALA A 11 -3.87 6.96 8.83
CA ALA A 11 -3.10 7.98 8.09
C ALA A 11 -1.81 7.39 7.52
N LEU A 12 -1.14 6.55 8.30
CA LEU A 12 0.09 5.89 7.84
C LEU A 12 -0.20 4.91 6.70
N ASP A 13 -1.26 4.11 6.82
CA ASP A 13 -1.66 3.18 5.76
C ASP A 13 -1.90 3.93 4.45
N ALA A 14 -2.63 5.04 4.51
CA ALA A 14 -2.92 5.84 3.33
C ALA A 14 -1.64 6.43 2.72
N ARG A 15 -0.72 6.92 3.56
CA ARG A 15 0.55 7.46 3.07
C ARG A 15 1.39 6.40 2.37
N VAL A 16 1.48 5.21 2.96
CA VAL A 16 2.25 4.11 2.38
C VAL A 16 1.58 3.64 1.09
N LEU A 17 0.26 3.53 1.08
CA LEU A 17 -0.46 3.10 -0.12
C LEU A 17 -0.27 4.11 -1.27
N ARG A 18 -0.33 5.42 -0.97
CA ARG A 18 -0.05 6.45 -1.99
C ARG A 18 1.37 6.40 -2.49
N ALA A 19 2.30 5.93 -1.66
CA ALA A 19 3.71 5.83 -2.03
C ALA A 19 4.00 4.64 -2.94
N THR A 20 3.06 3.70 -3.09
CA THR A 20 3.17 2.63 -4.08
C THR A 20 2.66 3.14 -5.44
N ASP A 21 2.99 2.42 -6.49
CA ASP A 21 2.54 2.78 -7.84
C ASP A 21 1.77 1.59 -8.42
N ALA A 22 0.81 1.88 -9.30
CA ALA A 22 0.02 0.83 -9.94
C ALA A 22 0.74 0.20 -11.14
N ARG A 23 1.79 0.84 -11.64
CA ARG A 23 2.51 0.40 -12.84
C ARG A 23 3.96 0.00 -12.58
N TYR A 24 4.59 0.62 -11.59
CA TYR A 24 6.01 0.41 -11.32
C TYR A 24 6.21 -0.14 -9.94
N GLU A 25 6.86 -1.27 -9.87
CA GLU A 25 7.18 -1.89 -8.57
C GLU A 25 8.18 -1.02 -7.81
N ARG A 26 7.99 -0.92 -6.51
CA ARG A 26 8.87 -0.14 -5.64
C ARG A 26 9.33 -0.98 -4.45
N SER A 27 10.58 -0.76 -4.06
CA SER A 27 11.13 -1.41 -2.86
C SER A 27 10.54 -0.78 -1.60
N PRO A 28 10.57 -1.49 -0.46
CA PRO A 28 10.14 -0.89 0.81
C PRO A 28 10.90 0.38 1.16
N GLU A 29 12.19 0.45 0.80
CA GLU A 29 13.01 1.65 1.01
C GLU A 29 12.45 2.84 0.25
N LYS A 30 12.11 2.64 -1.03
CA LYS A 30 11.54 3.71 -1.85
C LYS A 30 10.17 4.11 -1.35
N VAL A 31 9.34 3.15 -0.99
CA VAL A 31 8.02 3.43 -0.43
C VAL A 31 8.15 4.23 0.87
N GLY A 32 9.07 3.82 1.74
CA GLY A 32 9.31 4.55 2.99
C GLY A 32 9.77 5.97 2.76
N GLU A 33 10.69 6.17 1.81
CA GLU A 33 11.18 7.49 1.44
C GLU A 33 10.03 8.39 0.99
N LEU A 34 9.17 7.89 0.12
CA LEU A 34 8.04 8.66 -0.42
C LEU A 34 6.94 8.87 0.63
N ALA A 35 6.75 7.93 1.53
CA ALA A 35 5.73 8.04 2.57
C ALA A 35 6.22 8.83 3.80
N GLY A 36 7.51 9.08 3.88
CA GLY A 36 8.09 9.77 5.03
C GLY A 36 8.22 8.90 6.27
N CYS A 37 8.55 7.63 6.11
CA CYS A 37 8.75 6.71 7.23
C CYS A 37 9.94 5.78 6.96
N ALA A 38 10.38 5.09 7.99
CA ALA A 38 11.49 4.14 7.86
C ALA A 38 11.08 2.95 7.00
N ALA A 39 12.06 2.32 6.35
CA ALA A 39 11.81 1.20 5.44
C ALA A 39 11.13 0.02 6.15
N ASP A 40 11.50 -0.27 7.39
CA ASP A 40 10.89 -1.37 8.15
C ASP A 40 9.43 -1.06 8.50
N VAL A 41 9.10 0.19 8.76
CA VAL A 41 7.72 0.63 8.99
C VAL A 41 6.92 0.49 7.71
N ALA A 42 7.50 0.91 6.58
CA ALA A 42 6.87 0.76 5.27
C ALA A 42 6.59 -0.71 4.96
N LEU A 43 7.58 -1.58 5.18
CA LEU A 43 7.44 -3.00 4.90
C LEU A 43 6.34 -3.65 5.75
N SER A 44 6.32 -3.33 7.03
CA SER A 44 5.30 -3.84 7.96
C SER A 44 3.90 -3.42 7.51
N THR A 45 3.77 -2.16 7.10
CA THR A 45 2.50 -1.61 6.60
C THR A 45 2.10 -2.27 5.28
N LEU A 46 3.05 -2.44 4.36
CA LEU A 46 2.80 -3.10 3.08
C LEU A 46 2.29 -4.53 3.28
N ARG A 47 2.86 -5.26 4.24
CA ARG A 47 2.39 -6.61 4.55
C ARG A 47 0.94 -6.64 5.02
N ARG A 48 0.54 -5.66 5.83
CA ARG A 48 -0.85 -5.52 6.25
C ARG A 48 -1.76 -5.17 5.06
N LEU A 49 -1.30 -4.25 4.23
CA LEU A 49 -2.08 -3.84 3.05
C LEU A 49 -2.24 -4.99 2.06
N ARG A 50 -1.26 -5.89 1.99
CA ARG A 50 -1.34 -7.08 1.14
C ARG A 50 -2.47 -8.01 1.62
N ILE A 51 -2.65 -8.16 2.92
CA ILE A 51 -3.72 -8.99 3.48
C ILE A 51 -5.08 -8.46 3.01
N ALA A 52 -5.23 -7.15 2.89
CA ALA A 52 -6.45 -6.53 2.39
C ALA A 52 -6.51 -6.46 0.86
N CYS A 53 -5.51 -7.03 0.17
CA CYS A 53 -5.41 -7.04 -1.30
C CYS A 53 -5.27 -5.66 -1.93
N LEU A 54 -4.76 -4.69 -1.16
CA LEU A 54 -4.56 -3.32 -1.66
C LEU A 54 -3.22 -3.15 -2.36
N VAL A 55 -2.27 -4.01 -2.04
CA VAL A 55 -0.98 -4.09 -2.72
C VAL A 55 -0.63 -5.56 -2.95
N GLU A 56 0.29 -5.80 -3.86
CA GLU A 56 0.85 -7.13 -4.08
C GLU A 56 2.36 -7.03 -4.19
N ASP A 57 3.05 -8.11 -3.89
CA ASP A 57 4.50 -8.18 -4.05
C ASP A 57 4.84 -9.18 -5.16
N ASP A 58 6.07 -9.12 -5.62
CA ASP A 58 6.53 -9.97 -6.72
C ASP A 58 6.99 -11.36 -6.26
N GLY A 59 7.00 -11.63 -4.95
CA GLY A 59 7.46 -12.91 -4.42
C GLY A 59 8.97 -13.08 -4.45
N GLU A 60 9.70 -12.11 -4.94
CA GLU A 60 11.15 -12.17 -5.05
C GLU A 60 11.84 -11.54 -3.85
N ARG A 61 13.15 -11.66 -3.80
CA ARG A 61 13.95 -11.01 -2.77
C ARG A 61 15.06 -10.21 -3.44
N PRO A 62 15.17 -8.92 -3.13
CA PRO A 62 14.30 -8.14 -2.24
C PRO A 62 12.91 -7.97 -2.84
N GLN A 63 11.91 -7.93 -1.98
CA GLN A 63 10.52 -7.77 -2.40
C GLN A 63 10.30 -6.40 -3.04
N ARG A 64 9.48 -6.40 -4.08
CA ARG A 64 9.02 -5.17 -4.72
C ARG A 64 7.50 -5.16 -4.70
N TRP A 65 6.93 -3.99 -4.58
CA TRP A 65 5.52 -3.82 -4.27
C TRP A 65 4.82 -2.98 -5.31
N LEU A 66 3.60 -3.39 -5.62
CA LEU A 66 2.76 -2.76 -6.63
C LEU A 66 1.38 -2.54 -6.04
N ARG A 67 0.77 -1.38 -6.34
CA ARG A 67 -0.58 -1.11 -5.88
C ARG A 67 -1.58 -1.80 -6.81
N THR A 68 -2.57 -2.47 -6.22
CA THR A 68 -3.63 -3.13 -6.98
C THR A 68 -4.72 -2.14 -7.35
N HIS A 69 -5.62 -2.55 -8.25
CA HIS A 69 -6.81 -1.76 -8.56
C HIS A 69 -7.62 -1.50 -7.29
N ARG A 70 -7.72 -2.50 -6.43
CA ARG A 70 -8.42 -2.35 -5.15
C ARG A 70 -7.75 -1.28 -4.28
N GLY A 71 -6.42 -1.19 -4.34
CA GLY A 71 -5.67 -0.14 -3.65
C GLY A 71 -6.00 1.25 -4.19
N ASP A 72 -6.14 1.38 -5.51
CA ASP A 72 -6.54 2.64 -6.13
C ASP A 72 -7.94 3.06 -5.66
N VAL A 73 -8.88 2.12 -5.65
CA VAL A 73 -10.23 2.39 -5.17
C VAL A 73 -10.23 2.81 -3.70
N ALA A 74 -9.41 2.14 -2.88
CA ALA A 74 -9.31 2.48 -1.47
C ALA A 74 -8.84 3.92 -1.26
N LEU A 75 -7.88 4.38 -2.08
CA LEU A 75 -7.41 5.76 -2.00
C LEU A 75 -8.47 6.76 -2.44
N GLU A 76 -9.25 6.42 -3.45
CA GLU A 76 -10.35 7.28 -3.91
C GLU A 76 -11.43 7.45 -2.86
N LEU A 77 -11.61 6.46 -1.99
CA LEU A 77 -12.62 6.50 -0.95
C LEU A 77 -12.16 7.24 0.31
N GLN A 78 -10.90 7.64 0.39
CA GLN A 78 -10.39 8.40 1.52
C GLN A 78 -10.87 9.85 1.43
N PRO A 79 -11.26 10.47 2.55
CA PRO A 79 -11.70 11.87 2.57
C PRO A 79 -10.56 12.84 2.26
#